data_af2080e7cf471879110255f55ee4b578
#
_entry.id   af2080e7cf471879110255f55ee4b578
#
_cell.length_a   1.000
_cell.length_b   1.000
_cell.length_c   1.000
_cell.angle_alpha   90.00
_cell.angle_beta   90.00
_cell.angle_gamma   90.00
#
_symmetry.space_group_name_H-M   'P 1'
#
loop_
_entity.id
_entity.type
_entity.pdbx_description
1 polymer ?
#
loop_
_entity_poly.entity_id
_entity_poly.type
_entity_poly.pdbx_seq_one_letter_code
_entity_poly.pdbx_strand_id
1 'polypeptide(L)'
;MTAFFTSIALSNHQVGLVICRALHALGAQSETDLRKMLVPPSEAVNQWEDTMAALIRTRVIIDTDGQWELTNELSASHEVNSLNFGSAFLKGLTTVNLDGLLRDEDPDDFFKALLWLSELPANFTYSRFADTGTELNPNSPAQRLKVFGFEDAINRVDQWRPFQRWLRGLGLIKPINKELNSVDISGLVLSFIANNDIDGSLDLFVNNLAENLPMFCSANVTSWYEKSTGIKREYEKINQVLGWALFVAEEKNLITFYTEDDAKVPTLTVPFDAEGNARLFTHIRKVA
;
A
#
# COMPACT_ATOMS: atom_id res chain seq x y z
N MET A 1 13.66 -16.26 -0.17
CA MET A 1 12.59 -15.78 -1.10
C MET A 1 13.23 -15.00 -2.23
N THR A 2 12.80 -15.15 -3.48
CA THR A 2 13.35 -14.37 -4.59
C THR A 2 12.89 -12.92 -4.46
N ALA A 3 13.79 -11.95 -4.61
CA ALA A 3 13.47 -10.54 -4.52
C ALA A 3 12.37 -10.16 -5.53
N PHE A 4 11.33 -9.46 -5.10
CA PHE A 4 10.18 -9.07 -5.92
C PHE A 4 10.64 -8.26 -7.15
N PHE A 5 11.46 -7.23 -6.91
CA PHE A 5 11.93 -6.36 -7.99
C PHE A 5 12.93 -7.01 -8.95
N THR A 6 13.60 -8.06 -8.55
CA THR A 6 14.54 -8.76 -9.44
C THR A 6 13.83 -9.78 -10.33
N SER A 7 12.80 -10.44 -9.79
CA SER A 7 12.07 -11.49 -10.50
C SER A 7 10.94 -10.97 -11.39
N ILE A 8 10.41 -9.77 -11.11
CA ILE A 8 9.27 -9.17 -11.83
C ILE A 8 9.48 -7.69 -12.15
N ALA A 9 10.71 -7.34 -12.52
CA ALA A 9 11.13 -5.95 -12.77
C ALA A 9 10.33 -5.23 -13.87
N LEU A 10 9.81 -5.97 -14.87
CA LEU A 10 9.00 -5.43 -15.95
C LEU A 10 7.51 -5.39 -15.64
N SER A 11 7.08 -5.91 -14.50
CA SER A 11 5.67 -5.90 -14.10
C SER A 11 5.08 -4.47 -14.13
N ASN A 12 3.80 -4.38 -14.49
CA ASN A 12 3.12 -3.10 -14.71
C ASN A 12 1.71 -3.11 -14.11
N HIS A 13 1.45 -2.20 -13.19
CA HIS A 13 0.15 -2.08 -12.53
C HIS A 13 -1.01 -1.83 -13.51
N GLN A 14 -0.79 -1.08 -14.61
CA GLN A 14 -1.83 -0.84 -15.61
C GLN A 14 -2.20 -2.11 -16.36
N VAL A 15 -1.20 -2.92 -16.71
CA VAL A 15 -1.43 -4.24 -17.31
C VAL A 15 -2.17 -5.12 -16.29
N GLY A 16 -1.77 -5.12 -15.02
CA GLY A 16 -2.45 -5.83 -13.95
C GLY A 16 -3.91 -5.42 -13.79
N LEU A 17 -4.20 -4.12 -13.83
CA LEU A 17 -5.57 -3.61 -13.76
C LEU A 17 -6.42 -4.06 -14.95
N VAL A 18 -5.84 -4.07 -16.16
CA VAL A 18 -6.54 -4.55 -17.37
C VAL A 18 -6.84 -6.06 -17.27
N ILE A 19 -5.88 -6.86 -16.81
CA ILE A 19 -6.07 -8.30 -16.57
C ILE A 19 -7.20 -8.53 -15.56
N CYS A 20 -7.19 -7.83 -14.43
CA CYS A 20 -8.21 -7.96 -13.40
C CYS A 20 -9.60 -7.54 -13.92
N ARG A 21 -9.69 -6.49 -14.73
CA ARG A 21 -10.95 -6.09 -15.37
C ARG A 21 -11.48 -7.14 -16.35
N ALA A 22 -10.59 -7.76 -17.12
CA ALA A 22 -10.99 -8.83 -18.02
C ALA A 22 -11.53 -10.05 -17.25
N LEU A 23 -10.83 -10.48 -16.19
CA LEU A 23 -11.29 -11.56 -15.32
C LEU A 23 -12.60 -11.21 -14.60
N HIS A 24 -12.77 -9.96 -14.17
CA HIS A 24 -14.03 -9.51 -13.57
C HIS A 24 -15.21 -9.60 -14.55
N ALA A 25 -14.99 -9.21 -15.80
CA ALA A 25 -16.04 -9.22 -16.82
C ALA A 25 -16.37 -10.61 -17.38
N LEU A 26 -15.37 -11.49 -17.47
CA LEU A 26 -15.47 -12.78 -18.17
C LEU A 26 -15.56 -13.97 -17.21
N GLY A 27 -15.26 -13.79 -15.93
CA GLY A 27 -15.07 -14.87 -14.97
C GLY A 27 -13.72 -15.57 -15.14
N ALA A 28 -13.60 -16.78 -14.60
CA ALA A 28 -12.38 -17.57 -14.69
C ALA A 28 -11.98 -17.84 -16.14
N GLN A 29 -10.68 -17.68 -16.45
CA GLN A 29 -10.15 -17.84 -17.80
C GLN A 29 -8.83 -18.61 -17.77
N SER A 30 -8.54 -19.38 -18.82
CA SER A 30 -7.22 -19.94 -19.00
C SER A 30 -6.19 -18.85 -19.34
N GLU A 31 -4.91 -19.08 -18.98
CA GLU A 31 -3.82 -18.18 -19.38
C GLU A 31 -3.79 -17.92 -20.88
N THR A 32 -3.96 -19.00 -21.67
CA THR A 32 -3.91 -18.94 -23.13
C THR A 32 -5.00 -18.03 -23.68
N ASP A 33 -6.21 -18.09 -23.14
CA ASP A 33 -7.34 -17.29 -23.64
C ASP A 33 -7.21 -15.83 -23.23
N LEU A 34 -6.83 -15.56 -21.97
CA LEU A 34 -6.54 -14.20 -21.52
C LEU A 34 -5.44 -13.55 -22.35
N ARG A 35 -4.36 -14.29 -22.60
CA ARG A 35 -3.23 -13.79 -23.39
C ARG A 35 -3.65 -13.47 -24.82
N LYS A 36 -4.42 -14.35 -25.48
CA LYS A 36 -4.93 -14.09 -26.84
C LYS A 36 -5.80 -12.85 -26.91
N MET A 37 -6.57 -12.57 -25.86
CA MET A 37 -7.48 -11.42 -25.82
C MET A 37 -6.75 -10.10 -25.52
N LEU A 38 -5.77 -10.11 -24.63
CA LEU A 38 -5.20 -8.90 -24.06
C LEU A 38 -3.81 -8.52 -24.61
N VAL A 39 -3.08 -9.48 -25.17
CA VAL A 39 -1.72 -9.22 -25.67
C VAL A 39 -1.74 -9.17 -27.19
N PRO A 40 -1.43 -8.01 -27.81
CA PRO A 40 -1.26 -7.94 -29.25
C PRO A 40 -0.14 -8.88 -29.73
N PRO A 41 -0.28 -9.54 -30.87
CA PRO A 41 0.72 -10.50 -31.38
C PRO A 41 2.13 -9.93 -31.57
N SER A 42 2.25 -8.61 -31.68
CA SER A 42 3.50 -7.86 -31.89
C SER A 42 4.18 -7.38 -30.60
N GLU A 43 3.53 -7.57 -29.43
CA GLU A 43 4.00 -6.99 -28.17
C GLU A 43 4.95 -7.94 -27.42
N ALA A 44 5.84 -7.32 -26.62
CA ALA A 44 6.80 -8.05 -25.80
C ALA A 44 6.11 -8.83 -24.68
N VAL A 45 6.42 -10.11 -24.60
CA VAL A 45 5.84 -11.08 -23.66
C VAL A 45 6.21 -10.79 -22.19
N ASN A 46 7.35 -10.15 -21.97
CA ASN A 46 7.95 -10.00 -20.62
C ASN A 46 7.07 -9.17 -19.66
N GLN A 47 6.40 -8.11 -20.12
CA GLN A 47 5.53 -7.34 -19.22
C GLN A 47 4.29 -8.15 -18.77
N TRP A 48 3.77 -9.00 -19.64
CA TRP A 48 2.67 -9.88 -19.29
C TRP A 48 3.09 -10.89 -18.22
N GLU A 49 4.15 -11.64 -18.47
CA GLU A 49 4.64 -12.70 -17.58
C GLU A 49 5.01 -12.16 -16.21
N ASP A 50 5.77 -11.06 -16.15
CA ASP A 50 6.14 -10.42 -14.90
C ASP A 50 4.93 -9.86 -14.15
N THR A 51 3.94 -9.32 -14.87
CA THR A 51 2.72 -8.78 -14.23
C THR A 51 1.87 -9.90 -13.68
N MET A 52 1.68 -10.99 -14.43
CA MET A 52 0.96 -12.16 -13.95
C MET A 52 1.64 -12.78 -12.72
N ALA A 53 2.96 -12.93 -12.76
CA ALA A 53 3.73 -13.40 -11.61
C ALA A 53 3.53 -12.51 -10.36
N ALA A 54 3.47 -11.18 -10.54
CA ALA A 54 3.17 -10.24 -9.46
C ALA A 54 1.76 -10.44 -8.89
N LEU A 55 0.74 -10.59 -9.75
CA LEU A 55 -0.65 -10.75 -9.34
C LEU A 55 -0.90 -12.08 -8.62
N ILE A 56 -0.28 -13.16 -9.10
CA ILE A 56 -0.35 -14.49 -8.46
C ILE A 56 0.38 -14.45 -7.11
N ARG A 57 1.60 -13.88 -7.08
CA ARG A 57 2.40 -13.78 -5.85
C ARG A 57 1.71 -12.98 -4.76
N THR A 58 0.96 -11.95 -5.12
CA THR A 58 0.17 -11.15 -4.17
C THR A 58 -1.25 -11.69 -3.98
N ARG A 59 -1.56 -12.84 -4.51
CA ARG A 59 -2.88 -13.47 -4.40
C ARG A 59 -4.03 -12.57 -4.88
N VAL A 60 -3.76 -11.63 -5.78
CA VAL A 60 -4.83 -10.86 -6.47
C VAL A 60 -5.55 -11.76 -7.46
N ILE A 61 -4.80 -12.65 -8.10
CA ILE A 61 -5.29 -13.73 -8.97
C ILE A 61 -4.89 -15.06 -8.33
N ILE A 62 -5.80 -16.00 -8.39
CA ILE A 62 -5.59 -17.39 -7.98
C ILE A 62 -5.76 -18.33 -9.17
N ASP A 63 -4.97 -19.39 -9.17
CA ASP A 63 -5.08 -20.50 -10.14
C ASP A 63 -5.91 -21.61 -9.53
N THR A 64 -7.02 -21.94 -10.15
CA THR A 64 -7.89 -23.05 -9.78
C THR A 64 -7.99 -23.99 -10.99
N ASP A 65 -7.22 -25.08 -10.93
CA ASP A 65 -7.21 -26.11 -11.99
C ASP A 65 -6.85 -25.57 -13.40
N GLY A 66 -5.89 -24.64 -13.48
CA GLY A 66 -5.46 -24.03 -14.74
C GLY A 66 -6.39 -22.91 -15.24
N GLN A 67 -7.35 -22.52 -14.42
CA GLN A 67 -8.19 -21.34 -14.63
C GLN A 67 -7.79 -20.24 -13.67
N TRP A 68 -7.56 -19.07 -14.18
CA TRP A 68 -7.24 -17.89 -13.39
C TRP A 68 -8.49 -17.10 -13.05
N GLU A 69 -8.66 -16.80 -11.80
CA GLU A 69 -9.79 -16.06 -11.29
C GLU A 69 -9.35 -14.98 -10.28
N LEU A 70 -10.19 -13.96 -10.10
CA LEU A 70 -9.96 -12.94 -9.10
C LEU A 70 -10.26 -13.49 -7.70
N THR A 71 -9.53 -12.96 -6.70
CA THR A 71 -9.92 -13.16 -5.30
C THR A 71 -11.34 -12.65 -5.04
N ASN A 72 -12.01 -13.23 -4.04
CA ASN A 72 -13.40 -12.89 -3.70
C ASN A 72 -13.66 -11.40 -3.54
N GLU A 73 -12.70 -10.64 -3.01
CA GLU A 73 -12.85 -9.19 -2.81
C GLU A 73 -13.03 -8.42 -4.11
N LEU A 74 -12.20 -8.74 -5.12
CA LEU A 74 -12.30 -8.08 -6.42
C LEU A 74 -13.43 -8.62 -7.26
N SER A 75 -13.72 -9.93 -7.17
CA SER A 75 -14.84 -10.54 -7.90
C SER A 75 -16.20 -10.07 -7.38
N ALA A 76 -16.33 -9.79 -6.09
CA ALA A 76 -17.55 -9.26 -5.48
C ALA A 76 -17.73 -7.73 -5.65
N SER A 77 -16.71 -7.01 -6.12
CA SER A 77 -16.80 -5.57 -6.35
C SER A 77 -17.73 -5.27 -7.55
N HIS A 78 -18.41 -4.12 -7.49
CA HIS A 78 -19.23 -3.68 -8.63
C HIS A 78 -18.40 -3.45 -9.90
N GLU A 79 -17.17 -2.95 -9.73
CA GLU A 79 -16.20 -2.74 -10.81
C GLU A 79 -14.77 -2.91 -10.27
N VAL A 80 -13.82 -3.21 -11.15
CA VAL A 80 -12.39 -3.18 -10.81
C VAL A 80 -11.80 -1.84 -11.24
N ASN A 81 -11.54 -0.97 -10.25
CA ASN A 81 -10.87 0.31 -10.42
C ASN A 81 -9.48 0.32 -9.75
N SER A 82 -8.73 1.40 -9.92
CA SER A 82 -7.36 1.50 -9.39
C SER A 82 -7.30 1.42 -7.86
N LEU A 83 -8.35 1.87 -7.14
CA LEU A 83 -8.34 1.92 -5.68
C LEU A 83 -8.60 0.54 -5.08
N ASN A 84 -9.65 -0.18 -5.53
CA ASN A 84 -9.92 -1.52 -5.01
C ASN A 84 -8.86 -2.54 -5.47
N PHE A 85 -8.31 -2.39 -6.68
CA PHE A 85 -7.15 -3.15 -7.13
C PHE A 85 -5.93 -2.88 -6.23
N GLY A 86 -5.64 -1.61 -5.91
CA GLY A 86 -4.54 -1.23 -5.02
C GLY A 86 -4.69 -1.81 -3.63
N SER A 87 -5.89 -1.73 -3.06
CA SER A 87 -6.22 -2.32 -1.74
C SER A 87 -6.01 -3.85 -1.74
N ALA A 88 -6.56 -4.56 -2.72
CA ALA A 88 -6.41 -6.01 -2.84
C ALA A 88 -4.94 -6.44 -3.00
N PHE A 89 -4.18 -5.70 -3.82
CA PHE A 89 -2.75 -5.94 -4.00
C PHE A 89 -1.96 -5.75 -2.70
N LEU A 90 -2.17 -4.65 -1.99
CA LEU A 90 -1.48 -4.36 -0.73
C LEU A 90 -1.83 -5.37 0.37
N LYS A 91 -3.10 -5.74 0.46
CA LYS A 91 -3.57 -6.76 1.40
C LYS A 91 -2.94 -8.12 1.10
N GLY A 92 -2.98 -8.55 -0.15
CA GLY A 92 -2.39 -9.81 -0.58
C GLY A 92 -0.87 -9.86 -0.36
N LEU A 93 -0.15 -8.80 -0.75
CA LEU A 93 1.28 -8.67 -0.50
C LEU A 93 1.61 -8.78 1.00
N THR A 94 0.86 -8.06 1.84
CA THR A 94 1.07 -8.09 3.29
C THR A 94 0.78 -9.48 3.87
N THR A 95 -0.32 -10.10 3.49
CA THR A 95 -0.69 -11.44 3.95
C THR A 95 0.38 -12.47 3.60
N VAL A 96 0.85 -12.48 2.36
CA VAL A 96 1.88 -13.43 1.92
C VAL A 96 3.19 -13.26 2.70
N ASN A 97 3.58 -12.00 2.95
CA ASN A 97 4.80 -11.73 3.71
C ASN A 97 4.65 -12.09 5.20
N LEU A 98 3.51 -11.80 5.83
CA LEU A 98 3.25 -12.21 7.21
C LEU A 98 3.17 -13.73 7.34
N ASP A 99 2.55 -14.43 6.41
CA ASP A 99 2.54 -15.91 6.36
C ASP A 99 3.98 -16.46 6.21
N GLY A 100 4.83 -15.81 5.42
CA GLY A 100 6.24 -16.14 5.27
C GLY A 100 7.02 -15.99 6.58
N LEU A 101 6.79 -14.88 7.30
CA LEU A 101 7.44 -14.63 8.59
C LEU A 101 7.09 -15.68 9.65
N LEU A 102 5.89 -16.25 9.62
CA LEU A 102 5.51 -17.37 10.48
C LEU A 102 6.31 -18.66 10.18
N ARG A 103 6.94 -18.73 9.00
CA ARG A 103 7.82 -19.83 8.57
C ARG A 103 9.30 -19.48 8.59
N ASP A 104 9.68 -18.40 9.29
CA ASP A 104 11.05 -17.87 9.34
C ASP A 104 11.62 -17.50 7.95
N GLU A 105 10.77 -17.11 7.01
CA GLU A 105 11.17 -16.61 5.71
C GLU A 105 11.38 -15.09 5.74
N ASP A 106 12.41 -14.60 5.03
CA ASP A 106 12.60 -13.16 4.88
C ASP A 106 11.50 -12.54 4.03
N PRO A 107 10.96 -11.37 4.45
CA PRO A 107 9.98 -10.67 3.64
C PRO A 107 10.56 -10.18 2.32
N ASP A 108 9.65 -9.93 1.38
CA ASP A 108 9.98 -9.36 0.07
C ASP A 108 10.60 -7.96 0.18
N ASP A 109 11.49 -7.65 -0.76
CA ASP A 109 12.05 -6.32 -0.93
C ASP A 109 10.95 -5.25 -1.12
N PHE A 110 9.88 -5.57 -1.86
CA PHE A 110 8.72 -4.67 -2.01
C PHE A 110 8.01 -4.41 -0.68
N PHE A 111 7.80 -5.43 0.13
CA PHE A 111 7.18 -5.29 1.45
C PHE A 111 8.03 -4.44 2.40
N LYS A 112 9.36 -4.68 2.47
CA LYS A 112 10.30 -3.86 3.24
C LYS A 112 10.30 -2.40 2.79
N ALA A 113 10.29 -2.15 1.49
CA ALA A 113 10.25 -0.80 0.93
C ALA A 113 8.93 -0.07 1.22
N LEU A 114 7.79 -0.78 1.24
CA LEU A 114 6.50 -0.21 1.64
C LEU A 114 6.47 0.12 3.14
N LEU A 115 7.08 -0.69 3.99
CA LEU A 115 7.19 -0.37 5.42
C LEU A 115 7.98 0.91 5.64
N TRP A 116 9.12 1.04 4.96
CA TRP A 116 9.85 2.30 4.97
C TRP A 116 8.97 3.48 4.53
N LEU A 117 8.19 3.30 3.44
CA LEU A 117 7.29 4.34 2.94
C LEU A 117 6.24 4.74 3.98
N SER A 118 5.70 3.78 4.74
CA SER A 118 4.68 4.03 5.76
C SER A 118 5.19 4.81 6.96
N GLU A 119 6.51 4.84 7.19
CA GLU A 119 7.17 5.56 8.29
C GLU A 119 7.63 6.97 7.90
N LEU A 120 7.47 7.35 6.64
CA LEU A 120 7.87 8.68 6.19
C LEU A 120 6.95 9.76 6.76
N PRO A 121 7.47 10.96 7.03
CA PRO A 121 6.63 12.11 7.31
C PRO A 121 5.63 12.38 6.17
N ALA A 122 4.42 12.83 6.49
CA ALA A 122 3.38 13.11 5.50
C ALA A 122 3.80 14.16 4.44
N ASN A 123 4.71 15.06 4.81
CA ASN A 123 5.26 16.07 3.91
C ASN A 123 6.58 15.65 3.24
N PHE A 124 6.98 14.37 3.41
CA PHE A 124 8.20 13.90 2.79
C PHE A 124 8.07 13.89 1.27
N THR A 125 9.00 14.58 0.64
CA THR A 125 9.10 14.63 -0.82
C THR A 125 10.44 14.06 -1.28
N TYR A 126 10.43 13.39 -2.40
CA TYR A 126 11.65 12.84 -2.99
C TYR A 126 11.59 12.92 -4.53
N SER A 127 12.74 13.05 -5.14
CA SER A 127 12.85 13.15 -6.62
C SER A 127 13.57 11.93 -7.21
N ARG A 128 14.71 11.59 -6.64
CA ARG A 128 15.62 10.56 -7.16
C ARG A 128 15.91 9.54 -6.07
N PHE A 129 16.23 8.31 -6.47
CA PHE A 129 16.61 7.24 -5.55
C PHE A 129 17.87 7.57 -4.77
N ALA A 130 18.90 8.05 -5.46
CA ALA A 130 20.16 8.48 -4.88
C ALA A 130 20.69 9.68 -5.67
N ASP A 131 21.41 10.56 -4.99
CA ASP A 131 22.12 11.63 -5.65
C ASP A 131 23.35 11.08 -6.37
N THR A 132 23.61 11.64 -7.55
CA THR A 132 24.78 11.26 -8.38
C THR A 132 26.02 12.04 -7.99
N GLY A 133 25.98 12.87 -6.94
CA GLY A 133 27.08 13.69 -6.45
C GLY A 133 27.91 13.01 -5.37
N THR A 134 29.04 13.62 -5.03
CA THR A 134 29.96 13.19 -3.97
C THR A 134 29.40 13.37 -2.55
N GLU A 135 28.38 14.21 -2.38
CA GLU A 135 27.64 14.39 -1.15
C GLU A 135 26.32 13.63 -1.21
N LEU A 136 26.21 12.60 -0.37
CA LEU A 136 24.97 11.82 -0.24
C LEU A 136 23.91 12.70 0.44
N ASN A 137 22.86 13.05 -0.27
CA ASN A 137 21.70 13.71 0.33
C ASN A 137 21.08 12.81 1.40
N PRO A 138 21.11 13.19 2.70
CA PRO A 138 20.57 12.36 3.77
C PRO A 138 19.07 12.10 3.64
N ASN A 139 18.37 12.87 2.80
CA ASN A 139 16.96 12.71 2.52
C ASN A 139 16.69 11.87 1.25
N SER A 140 17.72 11.35 0.59
CA SER A 140 17.48 10.44 -0.54
C SER A 140 16.86 9.12 -0.06
N PRO A 141 15.97 8.49 -0.83
CA PRO A 141 15.40 7.19 -0.49
C PRO A 141 16.45 6.12 -0.15
N ALA A 142 17.58 6.11 -0.87
CA ALA A 142 18.67 5.17 -0.61
C ALA A 142 19.26 5.33 0.80
N GLN A 143 19.51 6.57 1.25
CA GLN A 143 20.04 6.83 2.59
C GLN A 143 19.01 6.54 3.69
N ARG A 144 17.75 6.89 3.44
CA ARG A 144 16.67 6.61 4.37
C ARG A 144 16.42 5.11 4.54
N LEU A 145 16.40 4.33 3.47
CA LEU A 145 16.30 2.87 3.55
C LEU A 145 17.45 2.27 4.37
N LYS A 146 18.68 2.78 4.18
CA LYS A 146 19.84 2.36 4.97
C LYS A 146 19.70 2.67 6.46
N VAL A 147 19.21 3.85 6.81
CA VAL A 147 18.95 4.23 8.21
C VAL A 147 17.93 3.30 8.87
N PHE A 148 16.95 2.82 8.12
CA PHE A 148 15.96 1.85 8.60
C PHE A 148 16.44 0.40 8.59
N GLY A 149 17.67 0.11 8.13
CA GLY A 149 18.17 -1.25 8.01
C GLY A 149 17.53 -2.04 6.86
N PHE A 150 17.00 -1.35 5.85
CA PHE A 150 16.34 -1.94 4.67
C PHE A 150 17.09 -1.61 3.37
N GLU A 151 18.41 -1.42 3.44
CA GLU A 151 19.26 -1.14 2.28
C GLU A 151 19.26 -2.25 1.22
N ASP A 152 18.91 -3.47 1.62
CA ASP A 152 18.74 -4.62 0.73
C ASP A 152 17.42 -4.61 -0.03
N ALA A 153 16.41 -3.88 0.46
CA ALA A 153 15.09 -3.83 -0.17
C ALA A 153 15.15 -3.19 -1.56
N ILE A 154 15.78 -2.03 -1.66
CA ILE A 154 16.05 -1.36 -2.93
C ILE A 154 17.47 -0.78 -2.87
N ASN A 155 18.38 -1.35 -3.61
CA ASN A 155 19.79 -0.94 -3.61
C ASN A 155 20.27 -0.38 -4.96
N ARG A 156 19.43 -0.40 -5.99
CA ARG A 156 19.76 0.05 -7.34
C ARG A 156 18.63 0.86 -7.98
N VAL A 157 19.00 1.74 -8.91
CA VAL A 157 18.06 2.60 -9.65
C VAL A 157 17.09 1.79 -10.52
N ASP A 158 17.52 0.64 -11.03
CA ASP A 158 16.69 -0.25 -11.84
C ASP A 158 15.57 -0.94 -11.02
N GLN A 159 15.77 -1.16 -9.72
CA GLN A 159 14.72 -1.59 -8.80
C GLN A 159 13.80 -0.44 -8.36
N TRP A 160 14.36 0.76 -8.20
CA TRP A 160 13.60 1.95 -7.81
C TRP A 160 12.54 2.35 -8.83
N ARG A 161 12.83 2.23 -10.13
CA ARG A 161 11.88 2.57 -11.20
C ARG A 161 10.60 1.71 -11.18
N PRO A 162 10.68 0.37 -11.12
CA PRO A 162 9.50 -0.48 -10.93
C PRO A 162 8.73 -0.15 -9.64
N PHE A 163 9.43 0.05 -8.53
CA PHE A 163 8.82 0.44 -7.25
C PHE A 163 7.98 1.71 -7.40
N GLN A 164 8.55 2.80 -7.91
CA GLN A 164 7.81 4.03 -8.14
C GLN A 164 6.60 3.86 -9.07
N ARG A 165 6.73 3.02 -10.09
CA ARG A 165 5.63 2.73 -11.01
C ARG A 165 4.47 2.07 -10.28
N TRP A 166 4.76 1.11 -9.43
CA TRP A 166 3.77 0.45 -8.59
C TRP A 166 3.18 1.41 -7.56
N LEU A 167 3.99 2.19 -6.86
CA LEU A 167 3.48 3.16 -5.88
C LEU A 167 2.44 4.12 -6.48
N ARG A 168 2.70 4.62 -7.69
CA ARG A 168 1.73 5.48 -8.41
C ARG A 168 0.45 4.71 -8.76
N GLY A 169 0.59 3.51 -9.26
CA GLY A 169 -0.54 2.68 -9.67
C GLY A 169 -1.40 2.20 -8.52
N LEU A 170 -0.79 1.97 -7.38
CA LEU A 170 -1.46 1.58 -6.14
C LEU A 170 -2.04 2.80 -5.37
N GLY A 171 -1.81 4.02 -5.83
CA GLY A 171 -2.31 5.23 -5.17
C GLY A 171 -1.60 5.57 -3.86
N LEU A 172 -0.32 5.18 -3.73
CA LEU A 172 0.49 5.41 -2.52
C LEU A 172 1.32 6.68 -2.59
N ILE A 173 1.48 7.24 -3.79
CA ILE A 173 2.22 8.49 -4.01
C ILE A 173 1.48 9.38 -4.99
N LYS A 174 1.63 10.68 -4.77
CA LYS A 174 1.10 11.72 -5.63
C LYS A 174 2.24 12.54 -6.24
N PRO A 175 2.28 12.72 -7.57
CA PRO A 175 3.25 13.63 -8.16
C PRO A 175 2.90 15.07 -7.80
N ILE A 176 3.87 15.81 -7.25
CA ILE A 176 3.76 17.25 -7.01
C ILE A 176 4.11 18.00 -8.30
N ASN A 177 5.15 17.53 -8.98
CA ASN A 177 5.56 18.03 -10.30
C ASN A 177 6.28 16.89 -11.07
N LYS A 178 6.96 17.22 -12.18
CA LYS A 178 7.66 16.21 -13.00
C LYS A 178 8.78 15.48 -12.27
N GLU A 179 9.34 16.08 -11.21
CA GLU A 179 10.52 15.56 -10.51
C GLU A 179 10.20 15.11 -9.09
N LEU A 180 9.20 15.71 -8.43
CA LEU A 180 8.89 15.47 -7.02
C LEU A 180 7.63 14.64 -6.86
N ASN A 181 7.69 13.69 -5.95
CA ASN A 181 6.56 12.91 -5.48
C ASN A 181 6.40 13.09 -3.96
N SER A 182 5.17 12.98 -3.50
CA SER A 182 4.82 12.93 -2.07
C SER A 182 4.15 11.61 -1.75
N VAL A 183 4.37 11.09 -0.55
CA VAL A 183 3.60 9.95 -0.04
C VAL A 183 2.18 10.44 0.25
N ASP A 184 1.19 9.79 -0.32
CA ASP A 184 -0.21 10.16 -0.15
C ASP A 184 -1.12 8.95 -0.39
N ILE A 185 -1.72 8.44 0.68
CA ILE A 185 -2.69 7.34 0.66
C ILE A 185 -4.14 7.83 0.77
N SER A 186 -4.36 9.15 0.70
CA SER A 186 -5.71 9.73 0.91
C SER A 186 -6.75 9.11 -0.01
N GLY A 187 -6.41 8.80 -1.25
CA GLY A 187 -7.34 8.15 -2.18
C GLY A 187 -7.87 6.80 -1.68
N LEU A 188 -7.00 5.97 -1.12
CA LEU A 188 -7.37 4.65 -0.56
C LEU A 188 -8.23 4.81 0.70
N VAL A 189 -7.83 5.71 1.61
CA VAL A 189 -8.59 5.98 2.85
C VAL A 189 -9.96 6.59 2.55
N LEU A 190 -10.04 7.55 1.62
CA LEU A 190 -11.31 8.13 1.19
C LEU A 190 -12.23 7.10 0.54
N SER A 191 -11.69 6.18 -0.25
CA SER A 191 -12.46 5.07 -0.82
C SER A 191 -13.00 4.15 0.26
N PHE A 192 -12.20 3.82 1.27
CA PHE A 192 -12.64 3.04 2.42
C PHE A 192 -13.79 3.74 3.17
N ILE A 193 -13.63 5.04 3.47
CA ILE A 193 -14.67 5.86 4.15
C ILE A 193 -15.96 5.89 3.33
N ALA A 194 -15.86 6.05 2.01
CA ALA A 194 -17.05 6.12 1.15
C ALA A 194 -17.88 4.81 1.19
N ASN A 195 -17.20 3.66 1.24
CA ASN A 195 -17.82 2.34 1.11
C ASN A 195 -18.20 1.68 2.45
N ASN A 196 -17.89 2.32 3.59
CA ASN A 196 -18.18 1.76 4.91
C ASN A 196 -19.02 2.73 5.73
N ASP A 197 -19.81 2.16 6.63
CA ASP A 197 -20.47 2.93 7.68
C ASP A 197 -19.46 3.14 8.82
N ILE A 198 -19.30 4.40 9.23
CA ILE A 198 -18.28 4.80 10.21
C ILE A 198 -18.98 5.63 11.29
N ASP A 199 -19.20 4.99 12.43
CA ASP A 199 -19.66 5.64 13.66
C ASP A 199 -19.21 4.78 14.85
N GLY A 200 -18.23 5.24 15.60
CA GLY A 200 -17.72 4.49 16.75
C GLY A 200 -16.31 4.87 17.17
N SER A 201 -15.64 3.97 17.89
CA SER A 201 -14.29 4.25 18.39
C SER A 201 -13.28 4.38 17.25
N LEU A 202 -12.36 5.31 17.40
CA LEU A 202 -11.27 5.52 16.44
C LEU A 202 -10.36 4.29 16.34
N ASP A 203 -10.15 3.58 17.45
CA ASP A 203 -9.40 2.32 17.47
C ASP A 203 -10.08 1.24 16.61
N LEU A 204 -11.39 1.06 16.74
CA LEU A 204 -12.15 0.13 15.90
C LEU A 204 -12.05 0.51 14.41
N PHE A 205 -12.15 1.80 14.09
CA PHE A 205 -11.98 2.27 12.72
C PHE A 205 -10.59 1.92 12.17
N VAL A 206 -9.52 2.17 12.95
CA VAL A 206 -8.14 1.83 12.54
C VAL A 206 -7.98 0.33 12.35
N ASN A 207 -8.57 -0.50 13.22
CA ASN A 207 -8.54 -1.95 13.08
C ASN A 207 -9.29 -2.44 11.83
N ASN A 208 -10.46 -1.88 11.54
CA ASN A 208 -11.21 -2.19 10.32
C ASN A 208 -10.46 -1.73 9.04
N LEU A 209 -9.82 -0.57 9.10
CA LEU A 209 -8.97 -0.09 8.02
C LEU A 209 -7.76 -1.01 7.81
N ALA A 210 -7.21 -1.59 8.89
CA ALA A 210 -6.09 -2.52 8.83
C ALA A 210 -6.40 -3.80 8.03
N GLU A 211 -7.66 -4.21 7.91
CA GLU A 211 -8.05 -5.32 7.05
C GLU A 211 -7.87 -5.02 5.56
N ASN A 212 -7.95 -3.75 5.17
CA ASN A 212 -7.82 -3.29 3.79
C ASN A 212 -6.44 -2.70 3.49
N LEU A 213 -5.85 -2.01 4.46
CA LEU A 213 -4.56 -1.34 4.36
C LEU A 213 -3.61 -1.80 5.48
N PRO A 214 -3.34 -3.11 5.61
CA PRO A 214 -2.62 -3.65 6.76
C PRO A 214 -1.22 -3.08 6.93
N MET A 215 -0.59 -2.64 5.83
CA MET A 215 0.74 -2.04 5.84
C MET A 215 0.83 -0.79 6.73
N PHE A 216 -0.26 -0.03 6.83
CA PHE A 216 -0.27 1.27 7.52
C PHE A 216 -0.78 1.22 8.95
N CYS A 217 -1.52 0.18 9.34
CA CYS A 217 -2.20 0.15 10.62
C CYS A 217 -2.34 -1.23 11.29
N SER A 218 -1.87 -2.32 10.67
CA SER A 218 -1.96 -3.65 11.28
C SER A 218 -0.98 -3.83 12.45
N ALA A 219 -1.48 -4.34 13.57
CA ALA A 219 -0.67 -4.67 14.74
C ALA A 219 0.42 -5.72 14.42
N ASN A 220 0.12 -6.69 13.54
CA ASN A 220 1.09 -7.71 13.13
C ASN A 220 2.27 -7.11 12.36
N VAL A 221 1.99 -6.18 11.43
CA VAL A 221 3.01 -5.45 10.69
C VAL A 221 3.85 -4.61 11.64
N THR A 222 3.21 -3.91 12.57
CA THR A 222 3.89 -3.10 13.61
C THR A 222 4.83 -3.96 14.46
N SER A 223 4.35 -5.08 14.98
CA SER A 223 5.15 -6.00 15.80
C SER A 223 6.38 -6.53 15.06
N TRP A 224 6.20 -6.91 13.78
CA TRP A 224 7.33 -7.35 12.96
C TRP A 224 8.33 -6.21 12.72
N TYR A 225 7.85 -5.01 12.39
CA TYR A 225 8.69 -3.84 12.17
C TYR A 225 9.55 -3.53 13.39
N GLU A 226 8.96 -3.47 14.59
CA GLU A 226 9.66 -3.24 15.85
C GLU A 226 10.75 -4.29 16.12
N LYS A 227 10.41 -5.56 15.88
CA LYS A 227 11.36 -6.67 16.05
C LYS A 227 12.53 -6.59 15.06
N SER A 228 12.27 -6.17 13.83
CA SER A 228 13.27 -6.15 12.75
C SER A 228 14.19 -4.94 12.81
N THR A 229 13.65 -3.78 13.19
CA THR A 229 14.40 -2.51 13.20
C THR A 229 14.89 -2.08 14.57
N GLY A 230 14.30 -2.63 15.64
CA GLY A 230 14.50 -2.15 17.01
C GLY A 230 13.82 -0.81 17.30
N ILE A 231 13.11 -0.23 16.33
CA ILE A 231 12.40 1.05 16.46
C ILE A 231 11.00 0.75 17.00
N LYS A 232 10.69 1.25 18.18
CA LYS A 232 9.34 1.12 18.77
C LYS A 232 8.38 2.12 18.14
N ARG A 233 7.17 1.65 17.82
CA ARG A 233 6.03 2.48 17.45
C ARG A 233 5.19 2.79 18.68
N GLU A 234 4.68 4.00 18.74
CA GLU A 234 3.73 4.40 19.77
C GLU A 234 2.33 3.90 19.37
N TYR A 235 1.82 2.87 20.02
CA TYR A 235 0.53 2.25 19.68
C TYR A 235 -0.66 3.22 19.79
N GLU A 236 -0.54 4.24 20.63
CA GLU A 236 -1.55 5.30 20.80
C GLU A 236 -1.44 6.40 19.75
N LYS A 237 -0.51 6.26 18.80
CA LYS A 237 -0.26 7.28 17.78
C LYS A 237 -0.45 6.72 16.39
N ILE A 238 -1.39 7.32 15.67
CA ILE A 238 -1.58 7.05 14.24
C ILE A 238 -0.33 7.51 13.48
N ASN A 239 0.19 6.67 12.57
CA ASN A 239 1.34 7.07 11.77
C ASN A 239 1.04 8.31 10.91
N GLN A 240 2.08 9.06 10.56
CA GLN A 240 1.90 10.36 9.90
C GLN A 240 1.24 10.26 8.52
N VAL A 241 1.51 9.20 7.76
CA VAL A 241 0.92 9.00 6.43
C VAL A 241 -0.58 8.77 6.53
N LEU A 242 -1.01 7.91 7.46
CA LEU A 242 -2.44 7.69 7.73
C LEU A 242 -3.08 8.93 8.34
N GLY A 243 -2.43 9.58 9.29
CA GLY A 243 -2.92 10.82 9.91
C GLY A 243 -3.17 11.92 8.89
N TRP A 244 -2.28 12.09 7.92
CA TRP A 244 -2.49 13.01 6.80
C TRP A 244 -3.73 12.65 5.98
N ALA A 245 -3.92 11.39 5.66
CA ALA A 245 -5.09 10.95 4.90
C ALA A 245 -6.41 11.18 5.66
N LEU A 246 -6.40 10.99 6.98
CA LEU A 246 -7.53 11.28 7.85
C LEU A 246 -7.80 12.79 7.97
N PHE A 247 -6.76 13.61 8.08
CA PHE A 247 -6.89 15.06 8.03
C PHE A 247 -7.53 15.52 6.71
N VAL A 248 -7.10 14.98 5.57
CA VAL A 248 -7.72 15.29 4.27
C VAL A 248 -9.19 14.87 4.22
N ALA A 249 -9.57 13.77 4.88
CA ALA A 249 -10.97 13.34 4.95
C ALA A 249 -11.82 14.30 5.82
N GLU A 250 -11.28 14.80 6.92
CA GLU A 250 -11.90 15.78 7.80
C GLU A 250 -12.08 17.13 7.08
N GLU A 251 -11.05 17.65 6.41
CA GLU A 251 -11.10 18.88 5.62
C GLU A 251 -12.14 18.83 4.47
N LYS A 252 -12.41 17.61 3.97
CA LYS A 252 -13.47 17.38 2.98
C LYS A 252 -14.85 17.19 3.59
N ASN A 253 -14.99 17.34 4.90
CA ASN A 253 -16.23 17.08 5.65
C ASN A 253 -16.81 15.67 5.42
N LEU A 254 -15.96 14.66 5.24
CA LEU A 254 -16.40 13.27 5.11
C LEU A 254 -16.44 12.54 6.45
N ILE A 255 -15.62 12.98 7.39
CA ILE A 255 -15.56 12.47 8.76
C ILE A 255 -15.46 13.64 9.74
N THR A 256 -15.77 13.35 10.98
CA THR A 256 -15.48 14.21 12.13
C THR A 256 -14.92 13.35 13.26
N PHE A 257 -13.98 13.93 14.02
CA PHE A 257 -13.44 13.32 15.22
C PHE A 257 -14.06 13.94 16.46
N TYR A 258 -14.22 13.16 17.52
CA TYR A 258 -14.69 13.64 18.81
C TYR A 258 -14.15 12.82 19.97
N THR A 259 -14.26 13.38 21.17
CA THR A 259 -13.85 12.69 22.42
C THR A 259 -15.07 12.56 23.31
N GLU A 260 -15.27 11.37 23.86
CA GLU A 260 -16.24 11.08 24.90
C GLU A 260 -15.52 10.90 26.23
N ASP A 261 -15.89 11.68 27.23
CA ASP A 261 -15.18 11.72 28.53
C ASP A 261 -15.24 10.40 29.30
N ASP A 262 -16.31 9.60 29.14
CA ASP A 262 -16.50 8.31 29.79
C ASP A 262 -16.17 7.11 28.89
N ALA A 263 -15.48 7.33 27.76
CA ALA A 263 -15.19 6.27 26.80
C ALA A 263 -14.24 5.24 27.40
N LYS A 264 -14.66 3.98 27.39
CA LYS A 264 -13.82 2.81 27.75
C LYS A 264 -12.97 2.32 26.58
N VAL A 265 -12.59 3.21 25.70
CA VAL A 265 -11.80 2.93 24.49
C VAL A 265 -10.50 3.73 24.50
N PRO A 266 -9.45 3.24 23.85
CA PRO A 266 -8.18 3.95 23.76
C PRO A 266 -8.34 5.34 23.14
N THR A 267 -7.63 6.31 23.67
CA THR A 267 -7.45 7.63 23.06
C THR A 267 -6.29 7.54 22.08
N LEU A 268 -6.52 7.88 20.81
CA LEU A 268 -5.48 7.87 19.78
C LEU A 268 -5.07 9.29 19.41
N THR A 269 -3.78 9.46 19.17
CA THR A 269 -3.21 10.71 18.67
C THR A 269 -3.32 10.76 17.16
N VAL A 270 -4.10 11.70 16.63
CA VAL A 270 -4.14 12.05 15.21
C VAL A 270 -3.11 13.17 14.99
N PRO A 271 -2.08 12.95 14.14
CA PRO A 271 -0.89 13.80 14.11
C PRO A 271 -1.08 15.19 13.49
N PHE A 272 -2.24 15.51 12.88
CA PHE A 272 -2.44 16.76 12.17
C PHE A 272 -3.78 17.42 12.48
N ASP A 273 -3.75 18.76 12.60
CA ASP A 273 -4.85 19.70 12.45
C ASP A 273 -4.47 20.77 11.40
N ALA A 274 -5.26 21.81 11.24
CA ALA A 274 -4.99 22.89 10.30
C ALA A 274 -3.68 23.65 10.61
N GLU A 275 -3.25 23.66 11.87
CA GLU A 275 -1.99 24.27 12.34
C GLU A 275 -0.81 23.27 12.39
N GLY A 276 -1.04 22.01 12.07
CA GLY A 276 -0.03 20.96 12.11
C GLY A 276 0.20 20.32 13.48
N ASN A 277 -0.71 20.57 14.46
CA ASN A 277 -0.60 20.01 15.79
C ASN A 277 -1.23 18.62 15.89
N ALA A 278 -0.77 17.82 16.83
CA ALA A 278 -1.40 16.56 17.17
C ALA A 278 -2.64 16.77 18.05
N ARG A 279 -3.70 16.01 17.77
CA ARG A 279 -4.95 16.04 18.53
C ARG A 279 -5.31 14.66 19.06
N LEU A 280 -6.00 14.62 20.19
CA LEU A 280 -6.40 13.38 20.88
C LEU A 280 -7.89 13.14 20.71
N PHE A 281 -8.24 11.94 20.21
CA PHE A 281 -9.63 11.55 20.00
C PHE A 281 -9.90 10.11 20.44
N THR A 282 -11.13 9.84 20.85
CA THR A 282 -11.61 8.51 21.16
C THR A 282 -12.50 7.94 20.05
N HIS A 283 -13.16 8.79 19.30
CA HIS A 283 -14.18 8.41 18.32
C HIS A 283 -14.05 9.12 16.97
N ILE A 284 -14.64 8.51 15.96
CA ILE A 284 -14.77 9.01 14.59
C ILE A 284 -16.17 8.71 14.08
N ARG A 285 -16.71 9.63 13.29
CA ARG A 285 -18.03 9.49 12.64
C ARG A 285 -17.95 9.98 11.19
N LYS A 286 -18.63 9.26 10.29
CA LYS A 286 -18.88 9.73 8.92
C LYS A 286 -19.90 10.87 8.95
N VAL A 287 -19.61 11.94 8.24
CA VAL A 287 -20.56 13.05 8.04
C VAL A 287 -21.55 12.63 6.96
N ALA A 288 -22.85 12.82 7.23
CA ALA A 288 -23.94 12.41 6.35
C ALA A 288 -24.03 13.27 5.09
#